data_736c357bc055f48fe56a0e2177a1c084
#
_entry.id   736c357bc055f48fe56a0e2177a1c084
#
_cell.length_a   1.000
_cell.length_b   1.000
_cell.length_c   1.000
_cell.angle_alpha   90.00
_cell.angle_beta   90.00
_cell.angle_gamma   90.00
#
_symmetry.space_group_name_H-M   'P 1'
#
loop_
_entity.id
_entity.type
_entity.pdbx_description
1 polymer ?
#
loop_
_entity_poly.entity_id
_entity_poly.type
_entity_poly.pdbx_seq_one_letter_code
_entity_poly.pdbx_strand_id
1 'polypeptide(L)'
;MISINNISFSYDKRNGELFHDFSLELNAGSVYGLLGKNGAGKSTLIYLMTGLLTPDSGEALLDGVNVRRRLPKTMSDLFLVPEEFELPNLTLKKYVSLNAPFYPNFCMDDLKRYLDIFEMSNEMNTKFNNMSMGQKKKVFIAFALATNTRVILMDEPTNGLDIPSKSQFRKLIGAGMTDEKMILISTHQVRDISFILDHVVIIDQNQVLLDSSIAGVMSRLAFRQQRDGDQPIFTQQSAMGNLVVVPAQDGEETTVDLEMLFNATLQAPEIIKQLFTTTLQK
;
A
#
# COMPACT_ATOMS: atom_id res chain seq x y z
N MET A 1 -6.89 12.07 -5.71
CA MET A 1 -5.43 12.05 -5.89
C MET A 1 -4.73 12.58 -4.65
N ILE A 2 -3.69 11.87 -4.18
CA ILE A 2 -2.83 12.36 -3.09
C ILE A 2 -1.55 12.90 -3.71
N SER A 3 -1.13 14.11 -3.29
CA SER A 3 0.15 14.71 -3.67
C SER A 3 0.92 15.09 -2.42
N ILE A 4 2.16 14.66 -2.35
CA ILE A 4 3.14 15.04 -1.33
C ILE A 4 4.16 15.93 -2.01
N ASN A 5 4.29 17.16 -1.53
CA ASN A 5 5.12 18.18 -2.15
C ASN A 5 6.21 18.64 -1.19
N ASN A 6 7.45 18.28 -1.48
CA ASN A 6 8.67 18.75 -0.81
C ASN A 6 8.58 18.64 0.72
N ILE A 7 8.08 17.50 1.23
CA ILE A 7 7.93 17.30 2.67
C ILE A 7 9.30 17.06 3.30
N SER A 8 9.60 17.81 4.38
CA SER A 8 10.62 17.45 5.37
C SER A 8 9.93 17.12 6.70
N PHE A 9 10.40 16.08 7.36
CA PHE A 9 9.84 15.63 8.62
C PHE A 9 10.87 14.95 9.52
N SER A 10 10.83 15.27 10.80
CA SER A 10 11.60 14.60 11.85
C SER A 10 10.73 14.38 13.09
N TYR A 11 10.87 13.19 13.72
CA TYR A 11 10.26 12.96 15.04
C TYR A 11 10.98 13.71 16.16
N ASP A 12 12.30 13.80 16.06
CA ASP A 12 13.16 14.59 16.96
C ASP A 12 14.29 15.20 16.12
N LYS A 13 14.37 16.51 16.14
CA LYS A 13 15.39 17.27 15.38
C LYS A 13 16.84 16.86 15.69
N ARG A 14 17.07 16.21 16.86
CA ARG A 14 18.38 15.71 17.25
C ARG A 14 18.79 14.43 16.54
N ASN A 15 17.80 13.65 16.07
CA ASN A 15 18.04 12.34 15.45
C ASN A 15 18.12 12.40 13.91
N GLY A 16 18.07 13.61 13.33
CA GLY A 16 18.05 13.82 11.88
C GLY A 16 16.65 13.74 11.27
N GLU A 17 16.55 14.11 10.02
CA GLU A 17 15.31 14.10 9.27
C GLU A 17 15.02 12.69 8.73
N LEU A 18 13.77 12.25 8.88
CA LEU A 18 13.28 11.02 8.27
C LEU A 18 12.92 11.25 6.80
N PHE A 19 12.38 12.42 6.49
CA PHE A 19 12.14 12.89 5.12
C PHE A 19 12.76 14.27 4.95
N HIS A 20 13.41 14.48 3.80
CA HIS A 20 13.99 15.74 3.38
C HIS A 20 13.65 15.99 1.91
N ASP A 21 12.87 17.03 1.64
CA ASP A 21 12.43 17.42 0.29
C ASP A 21 11.73 16.27 -0.49
N PHE A 22 10.98 15.44 0.25
CA PHE A 22 10.35 14.24 -0.29
C PHE A 22 9.07 14.60 -1.04
N SER A 23 8.91 14.07 -2.27
CA SER A 23 7.74 14.27 -3.09
C SER A 23 7.24 12.94 -3.65
N LEU A 24 5.90 12.77 -3.72
CA LEU A 24 5.24 11.57 -4.26
C LEU A 24 3.84 11.94 -4.73
N GLU A 25 3.42 11.35 -5.85
CA GLU A 25 2.08 11.54 -6.40
C GLU A 25 1.38 10.20 -6.59
N LEU A 26 0.14 10.07 -6.07
CA LEU A 26 -0.65 8.85 -6.15
C LEU A 26 -2.00 9.17 -6.79
N ASN A 27 -2.37 8.41 -7.82
CA ASN A 27 -3.57 8.65 -8.62
C ASN A 27 -4.68 7.65 -8.30
N ALA A 28 -5.93 8.01 -8.63
CA ALA A 28 -7.06 7.09 -8.55
C ALA A 28 -6.93 5.94 -9.57
N GLY A 29 -7.73 4.89 -9.40
CA GLY A 29 -7.80 3.76 -10.32
C GLY A 29 -6.73 2.69 -10.07
N SER A 30 -5.97 2.75 -8.96
CA SER A 30 -4.86 1.81 -8.73
C SER A 30 -4.73 1.36 -7.29
N VAL A 31 -4.28 0.12 -7.12
CA VAL A 31 -3.78 -0.43 -5.87
C VAL A 31 -2.27 -0.27 -5.84
N TYR A 32 -1.79 0.57 -4.93
CA TYR A 32 -0.37 0.86 -4.73
C TYR A 32 0.23 -0.02 -3.63
N GLY A 33 1.38 -0.62 -3.90
CA GLY A 33 2.25 -1.21 -2.88
C GLY A 33 3.34 -0.22 -2.47
N LEU A 34 3.33 0.21 -1.21
CA LEU A 34 4.41 1.01 -0.62
C LEU A 34 5.40 0.08 0.08
N LEU A 35 6.53 -0.15 -0.56
CA LEU A 35 7.56 -1.07 -0.11
C LEU A 35 8.76 -0.32 0.45
N GLY A 36 9.40 -0.90 1.44
CA GLY A 36 10.60 -0.32 2.06
C GLY A 36 11.04 -1.15 3.26
N LYS A 37 12.29 -1.04 3.65
CA LYS A 37 12.81 -1.68 4.87
C LYS A 37 12.04 -1.21 6.10
N ASN A 38 12.16 -1.97 7.20
CA ASN A 38 11.70 -1.48 8.50
C ASN A 38 12.45 -0.20 8.86
N GLY A 39 11.71 0.82 9.29
CA GLY A 39 12.27 2.15 9.55
C GLY A 39 12.43 3.06 8.32
N ALA A 40 12.09 2.64 7.10
CA ALA A 40 12.16 3.48 5.91
C ALA A 40 11.13 4.63 5.88
N GLY A 41 10.21 4.69 6.86
CA GLY A 41 9.24 5.78 6.98
C GLY A 41 7.86 5.48 6.37
N LYS A 42 7.53 4.24 5.98
CA LYS A 42 6.24 3.89 5.37
C LYS A 42 5.04 4.34 6.20
N SER A 43 4.97 3.95 7.47
CA SER A 43 3.89 4.35 8.40
C SER A 43 3.85 5.86 8.60
N THR A 44 5.01 6.49 8.74
CA THR A 44 5.13 7.95 8.87
C THR A 44 4.57 8.66 7.64
N LEU A 45 4.91 8.17 6.45
CA LEU A 45 4.41 8.71 5.19
C LEU A 45 2.88 8.61 5.12
N ILE A 46 2.31 7.46 5.48
CA ILE A 46 0.86 7.25 5.58
C ILE A 46 0.24 8.25 6.58
N TYR A 47 0.84 8.46 7.74
CA TYR A 47 0.32 9.41 8.74
C TYR A 47 0.43 10.87 8.29
N LEU A 48 1.44 11.23 7.51
CA LEU A 48 1.54 12.54 6.87
C LEU A 48 0.45 12.72 5.80
N MET A 49 0.17 11.69 4.99
CA MET A 49 -0.92 11.69 3.99
C MET A 49 -2.30 11.85 4.63
N THR A 50 -2.49 11.38 5.86
CA THR A 50 -3.77 11.49 6.58
C THR A 50 -3.91 12.77 7.40
N GLY A 51 -2.85 13.58 7.53
CA GLY A 51 -2.80 14.72 8.42
C GLY A 51 -2.83 14.37 9.91
N LEU A 52 -2.47 13.13 10.27
CA LEU A 52 -2.21 12.70 11.65
C LEU A 52 -0.85 13.20 12.13
N LEU A 53 0.12 13.29 11.23
CA LEU A 53 1.38 13.96 11.45
C LEU A 53 1.42 15.23 10.60
N THR A 54 2.14 16.23 11.12
CA THR A 54 2.36 17.50 10.43
C THR A 54 3.82 17.56 10.00
N PRO A 55 4.12 17.78 8.72
CA PRO A 55 5.50 17.95 8.27
C PRO A 55 6.12 19.24 8.82
N ASP A 56 7.46 19.25 8.96
CA ASP A 56 8.22 20.46 9.33
C ASP A 56 8.18 21.50 8.19
N SER A 57 8.21 21.03 6.92
CA SER A 57 8.01 21.84 5.72
C SER A 57 7.32 21.03 4.63
N GLY A 58 6.87 21.74 3.56
CA GLY A 58 6.08 21.12 2.49
C GLY A 58 4.64 20.84 2.90
N GLU A 59 3.93 20.06 2.10
CA GLU A 59 2.52 19.75 2.33
C GLU A 59 2.07 18.44 1.72
N ALA A 60 1.04 17.85 2.33
CA ALA A 60 0.29 16.73 1.76
C ALA A 60 -1.11 17.20 1.37
N LEU A 61 -1.51 16.92 0.14
CA LEU A 61 -2.78 17.35 -0.43
C LEU A 61 -3.64 16.14 -0.82
N LEU A 62 -4.94 16.23 -0.56
CA LEU A 62 -5.96 15.36 -1.17
C LEU A 62 -6.80 16.23 -2.11
N ASP A 63 -6.75 15.95 -3.40
CA ASP A 63 -7.39 16.73 -4.48
C ASP A 63 -7.10 18.24 -4.36
N GLY A 64 -5.85 18.60 -4.10
CA GLY A 64 -5.41 19.99 -3.95
C GLY A 64 -5.76 20.63 -2.59
N VAL A 65 -6.42 19.89 -1.69
CA VAL A 65 -6.75 20.38 -0.33
C VAL A 65 -5.74 19.84 0.67
N ASN A 66 -5.06 20.74 1.38
CA ASN A 66 -4.10 20.36 2.41
C ASN A 66 -4.78 19.55 3.53
N VAL A 67 -4.33 18.29 3.73
CA VAL A 67 -4.92 17.36 4.70
C VAL A 67 -4.82 17.84 6.15
N ARG A 68 -3.82 18.67 6.45
CA ARG A 68 -3.65 19.31 7.77
C ARG A 68 -4.87 20.13 8.19
N ARG A 69 -5.64 20.67 7.23
CA ARG A 69 -6.87 21.43 7.50
C ARG A 69 -7.97 20.58 8.09
N ARG A 70 -7.89 19.25 7.94
CA ARG A 70 -8.84 18.24 8.45
C ARG A 70 -10.30 18.61 8.17
N LEU A 71 -10.58 19.12 6.99
CA LEU A 71 -11.95 19.50 6.61
C LEU A 71 -12.83 18.24 6.60
N PRO A 72 -14.06 18.30 7.12
CA PRO A 72 -14.96 17.13 7.15
C PRO A 72 -15.11 16.46 5.78
N LYS A 73 -15.24 17.23 4.70
CA LYS A 73 -15.32 16.71 3.33
C LYS A 73 -14.07 15.91 2.93
N THR A 74 -12.87 16.42 3.26
CA THR A 74 -11.60 15.74 2.96
C THR A 74 -11.47 14.47 3.80
N MET A 75 -11.83 14.53 5.09
CA MET A 75 -11.72 13.38 5.99
C MET A 75 -12.75 12.29 5.67
N SER A 76 -13.93 12.63 5.14
CA SER A 76 -14.93 11.65 4.71
C SER A 76 -14.57 10.92 3.40
N ASP A 77 -13.56 11.41 2.66
CA ASP A 77 -13.05 10.79 1.44
C ASP A 77 -11.79 9.94 1.67
N LEU A 78 -11.34 9.83 2.92
CA LEU A 78 -10.13 9.11 3.29
C LEU A 78 -10.38 8.16 4.46
N PHE A 79 -9.86 6.93 4.37
CA PHE A 79 -9.86 5.98 5.48
C PHE A 79 -8.46 5.43 5.73
N LEU A 80 -8.08 5.34 7.02
CA LEU A 80 -6.82 4.74 7.46
C LEU A 80 -7.09 3.43 8.20
N VAL A 81 -6.41 2.36 7.78
CA VAL A 81 -6.27 1.12 8.53
C VAL A 81 -4.83 1.07 9.04
N PRO A 82 -4.55 1.44 10.29
CA PRO A 82 -3.19 1.38 10.83
C PRO A 82 -2.78 -0.06 11.15
N GLU A 83 -1.49 -0.31 11.28
CA GLU A 83 -0.95 -1.63 11.65
C GLU A 83 -1.49 -2.11 13.01
N GLU A 84 -1.41 -1.23 14.00
CA GLU A 84 -1.92 -1.46 15.34
C GLU A 84 -3.10 -0.52 15.64
N PHE A 85 -4.15 -1.06 16.19
CA PHE A 85 -5.34 -0.31 16.58
C PHE A 85 -6.11 -1.00 17.69
N GLU A 86 -6.82 -0.19 18.46
CA GLU A 86 -7.76 -0.67 19.47
C GLU A 86 -9.19 -0.36 19.06
N LEU A 87 -10.07 -1.35 19.18
CA LEU A 87 -11.49 -1.16 18.97
C LEU A 87 -12.21 -1.08 20.34
N PRO A 88 -13.18 -0.17 20.48
CA PRO A 88 -13.92 -0.02 21.72
C PRO A 88 -14.73 -1.28 22.02
N ASN A 89 -15.04 -1.53 23.29
CA ASN A 89 -15.85 -2.70 23.69
C ASN A 89 -17.33 -2.57 23.27
N LEU A 90 -17.55 -2.53 21.96
CA LEU A 90 -18.85 -2.46 21.30
C LEU A 90 -19.08 -3.69 20.44
N THR A 91 -20.35 -3.94 20.07
CA THR A 91 -20.64 -4.87 18.98
C THR A 91 -20.30 -4.23 17.63
N LEU A 92 -19.97 -5.03 16.61
CA LEU A 92 -19.74 -4.52 15.26
C LEU A 92 -20.95 -3.69 14.78
N LYS A 93 -22.18 -4.15 15.00
CA LYS A 93 -23.42 -3.42 14.67
C LYS A 93 -23.43 -2.01 15.30
N LYS A 94 -23.07 -1.91 16.59
CA LYS A 94 -23.04 -0.60 17.29
C LYS A 94 -21.92 0.27 16.75
N TYR A 95 -20.73 -0.29 16.51
CA TYR A 95 -19.61 0.42 15.92
C TYR A 95 -19.98 1.02 14.55
N VAL A 96 -20.59 0.22 13.68
CA VAL A 96 -21.10 0.66 12.37
C VAL A 96 -22.10 1.81 12.53
N SER A 97 -23.09 1.67 13.44
CA SER A 97 -24.09 2.72 13.65
C SER A 97 -23.52 4.08 14.10
N LEU A 98 -22.35 4.06 14.76
CA LEU A 98 -21.69 5.28 15.26
C LEU A 98 -20.73 5.87 14.24
N ASN A 99 -20.09 5.05 13.41
CA ASN A 99 -19.00 5.51 12.52
C ASN A 99 -19.44 5.67 11.06
N ALA A 100 -20.40 4.87 10.57
CA ALA A 100 -20.89 4.98 9.20
C ALA A 100 -21.40 6.38 8.82
N PRO A 101 -22.06 7.16 9.71
CA PRO A 101 -22.52 8.52 9.38
C PRO A 101 -21.40 9.50 8.99
N PHE A 102 -20.14 9.24 9.32
CA PHE A 102 -19.01 10.06 8.90
C PHE A 102 -18.60 9.84 7.43
N TYR A 103 -19.13 8.76 6.81
CA TYR A 103 -18.79 8.35 5.45
C TYR A 103 -20.06 8.35 4.58
N PRO A 104 -20.29 9.40 3.78
CA PRO A 104 -21.55 9.57 3.04
C PRO A 104 -21.85 8.42 2.06
N ASN A 105 -20.81 7.75 1.56
CA ASN A 105 -20.92 6.65 0.61
C ASN A 105 -20.93 5.26 1.27
N PHE A 106 -21.01 5.19 2.62
CA PHE A 106 -21.02 3.92 3.32
C PHE A 106 -22.19 3.04 2.83
N CYS A 107 -21.86 1.78 2.50
CA CYS A 107 -22.85 0.80 2.03
C CYS A 107 -22.90 -0.44 2.95
N MET A 108 -24.06 -0.67 3.57
CA MET A 108 -24.26 -1.80 4.46
C MET A 108 -24.21 -3.15 3.72
N ASP A 109 -24.65 -3.19 2.47
CA ASP A 109 -24.64 -4.43 1.69
C ASP A 109 -23.22 -4.78 1.24
N ASP A 110 -22.38 -3.78 0.97
CA ASP A 110 -20.95 -3.98 0.77
C ASP A 110 -20.30 -4.54 2.04
N LEU A 111 -20.60 -3.96 3.21
CA LEU A 111 -20.06 -4.49 4.47
C LEU A 111 -20.42 -5.97 4.66
N LYS A 112 -21.69 -6.35 4.44
CA LYS A 112 -22.11 -7.76 4.55
C LYS A 112 -21.36 -8.65 3.59
N ARG A 113 -21.24 -8.24 2.31
CA ARG A 113 -20.49 -8.96 1.28
C ARG A 113 -19.01 -9.13 1.67
N TYR A 114 -18.38 -8.10 2.23
CA TYR A 114 -16.98 -8.16 2.67
C TYR A 114 -16.81 -9.04 3.91
N LEU A 115 -17.76 -9.03 4.82
CA LEU A 115 -17.78 -9.96 5.96
C LEU A 115 -17.94 -11.41 5.49
N ASP A 116 -18.77 -11.67 4.47
CA ASP A 116 -18.91 -13.00 3.86
C ASP A 116 -17.60 -13.50 3.28
N ILE A 117 -16.86 -12.66 2.55
CA ILE A 117 -15.55 -13.02 2.00
C ILE A 117 -14.57 -13.42 3.11
N PHE A 118 -14.62 -12.77 4.28
CA PHE A 118 -13.80 -13.08 5.44
C PHE A 118 -14.37 -14.18 6.35
N GLU A 119 -15.53 -14.81 5.97
CA GLU A 119 -16.21 -15.81 6.80
C GLU A 119 -16.62 -15.26 8.18
N MET A 120 -17.05 -13.98 8.21
CA MET A 120 -17.38 -13.23 9.43
C MET A 120 -18.85 -12.76 9.44
N SER A 121 -19.74 -13.35 8.64
CA SER A 121 -21.13 -12.90 8.43
C SER A 121 -21.97 -12.88 9.71
N ASN A 122 -21.66 -13.75 10.67
CA ASN A 122 -22.43 -13.89 11.92
C ASN A 122 -21.94 -12.92 13.02
N GLU A 123 -20.93 -12.11 12.75
CA GLU A 123 -20.21 -11.34 13.79
C GLU A 123 -20.82 -9.97 14.09
N MET A 124 -21.93 -9.59 13.42
CA MET A 124 -22.54 -8.27 13.61
C MET A 124 -22.93 -7.96 15.06
N ASN A 125 -23.32 -8.98 15.83
CA ASN A 125 -23.73 -8.82 17.23
C ASN A 125 -22.61 -9.19 18.23
N THR A 126 -21.45 -9.63 17.76
CA THR A 126 -20.30 -9.99 18.59
C THR A 126 -19.57 -8.72 19.05
N LYS A 127 -19.22 -8.66 20.34
CA LYS A 127 -18.40 -7.57 20.88
C LYS A 127 -16.94 -7.75 20.44
N PHE A 128 -16.27 -6.65 20.17
CA PHE A 128 -14.85 -6.69 19.77
C PHE A 128 -13.95 -7.36 20.79
N ASN A 129 -14.23 -7.22 22.09
CA ASN A 129 -13.44 -7.89 23.13
C ASN A 129 -13.51 -9.43 23.06
N ASN A 130 -14.52 -9.99 22.43
CA ASN A 130 -14.69 -11.42 22.22
C ASN A 130 -14.10 -11.91 20.88
N MET A 131 -13.49 -11.01 20.09
CA MET A 131 -12.83 -11.32 18.83
C MET A 131 -11.32 -11.43 19.04
N SER A 132 -10.68 -12.36 18.34
CA SER A 132 -9.21 -12.38 18.19
C SER A 132 -8.71 -11.14 17.43
N MET A 133 -7.41 -10.84 17.53
CA MET A 133 -6.83 -9.71 16.76
C MET A 133 -7.02 -9.88 15.26
N GLY A 134 -6.85 -11.10 14.72
CA GLY A 134 -7.12 -11.38 13.31
C GLY A 134 -8.58 -11.14 12.92
N GLN A 135 -9.55 -11.54 13.76
CA GLN A 135 -10.96 -11.25 13.54
C GLN A 135 -11.26 -9.74 13.60
N LYS A 136 -10.69 -9.02 14.58
CA LYS A 136 -10.81 -7.55 14.65
C LYS A 136 -10.27 -6.90 13.38
N LYS A 137 -9.11 -7.34 12.90
CA LYS A 137 -8.49 -6.81 11.68
C LYS A 137 -9.39 -7.07 10.46
N LYS A 138 -9.93 -8.27 10.31
CA LYS A 138 -10.86 -8.62 9.22
C LYS A 138 -12.10 -7.70 9.21
N VAL A 139 -12.79 -7.55 10.33
CA VAL A 139 -14.00 -6.70 10.39
C VAL A 139 -13.65 -5.22 10.20
N PHE A 140 -12.49 -4.76 10.65
CA PHE A 140 -12.07 -3.39 10.48
C PHE A 140 -11.74 -3.07 9.01
N ILE A 141 -11.05 -3.99 8.31
CA ILE A 141 -10.77 -3.87 6.87
C ILE A 141 -12.08 -3.93 6.07
N ALA A 142 -13.01 -4.85 6.40
CA ALA A 142 -14.34 -4.91 5.76
C ALA A 142 -15.10 -3.60 5.93
N PHE A 143 -15.08 -3.01 7.13
CA PHE A 143 -15.71 -1.71 7.39
C PHE A 143 -15.02 -0.61 6.57
N ALA A 144 -13.68 -0.56 6.55
CA ALA A 144 -12.91 0.42 5.79
C ALA A 144 -13.31 0.44 4.29
N LEU A 145 -13.40 -0.73 3.67
CA LEU A 145 -13.81 -0.84 2.27
C LEU A 145 -15.28 -0.47 2.05
N ALA A 146 -16.17 -0.81 3.02
CA ALA A 146 -17.59 -0.48 2.97
C ALA A 146 -17.89 1.02 3.17
N THR A 147 -16.93 1.82 3.66
CA THR A 147 -17.06 3.29 3.71
C THR A 147 -17.15 3.89 2.32
N ASN A 148 -16.67 3.17 1.30
CA ASN A 148 -16.59 3.63 -0.08
C ASN A 148 -15.89 4.99 -0.22
N THR A 149 -14.90 5.26 0.66
CA THR A 149 -14.00 6.40 0.53
C THR A 149 -13.15 6.27 -0.73
N ARG A 150 -12.80 7.39 -1.34
CA ARG A 150 -11.96 7.39 -2.55
C ARG A 150 -10.51 7.03 -2.26
N VAL A 151 -10.05 7.27 -1.04
CA VAL A 151 -8.68 6.94 -0.61
C VAL A 151 -8.72 6.03 0.60
N ILE A 152 -8.06 4.88 0.48
CA ILE A 152 -7.88 3.94 1.58
C ILE A 152 -6.39 3.69 1.75
N LEU A 153 -5.86 4.02 2.92
CA LEU A 153 -4.47 3.80 3.28
C LEU A 153 -4.40 2.68 4.31
N MET A 154 -3.60 1.65 4.04
CA MET A 154 -3.48 0.48 4.90
C MET A 154 -2.02 0.26 5.27
N ASP A 155 -1.73 0.29 6.56
CA ASP A 155 -0.39 0.04 7.08
C ASP A 155 -0.29 -1.41 7.57
N GLU A 156 0.55 -2.21 6.91
CA GLU A 156 0.78 -3.64 7.19
C GLU A 156 -0.52 -4.44 7.43
N PRO A 157 -1.54 -4.37 6.55
CA PRO A 157 -2.86 -4.93 6.83
C PRO A 157 -2.88 -6.46 6.91
N THR A 158 -1.88 -7.14 6.34
CA THR A 158 -1.79 -8.61 6.34
C THR A 158 -1.04 -9.17 7.55
N ASN A 159 -0.40 -8.33 8.36
CA ASN A 159 0.25 -8.76 9.58
C ASN A 159 -0.76 -9.37 10.56
N GLY A 160 -0.43 -10.57 11.08
CA GLY A 160 -1.30 -11.29 12.01
C GLY A 160 -2.49 -12.01 11.37
N LEU A 161 -2.62 -11.99 10.03
CA LEU A 161 -3.57 -12.82 9.31
C LEU A 161 -2.94 -14.19 8.98
N ASP A 162 -3.74 -15.26 9.09
CA ASP A 162 -3.37 -16.59 8.61
C ASP A 162 -3.41 -16.70 7.08
N ILE A 163 -2.86 -17.78 6.53
CA ILE A 163 -2.75 -17.96 5.07
C ILE A 163 -4.11 -17.88 4.35
N PRO A 164 -5.19 -18.54 4.83
CA PRO A 164 -6.52 -18.39 4.24
C PRO A 164 -7.01 -16.93 4.25
N SER A 165 -6.83 -16.24 5.37
CA SER A 165 -7.25 -14.83 5.52
C SER A 165 -6.50 -13.88 4.60
N LYS A 166 -5.21 -14.13 4.33
CA LYS A 166 -4.44 -13.37 3.34
C LYS A 166 -5.02 -13.57 1.92
N SER A 167 -5.49 -14.77 1.59
CA SER A 167 -6.16 -15.02 0.32
C SER A 167 -7.52 -14.31 0.23
N GLN A 168 -8.29 -14.33 1.34
CA GLN A 168 -9.56 -13.60 1.46
C GLN A 168 -9.34 -12.08 1.34
N PHE A 169 -8.27 -11.54 1.97
CA PHE A 169 -7.89 -10.13 1.86
C PHE A 169 -7.66 -9.71 0.40
N ARG A 170 -6.92 -10.51 -0.38
CA ARG A 170 -6.70 -10.21 -1.80
C ARG A 170 -8.01 -10.14 -2.59
N LYS A 171 -8.91 -11.12 -2.38
CA LYS A 171 -10.26 -11.12 -3.01
C LYS A 171 -11.05 -9.87 -2.62
N LEU A 172 -10.94 -9.47 -1.36
CA LEU A 172 -11.64 -8.32 -0.81
C LEU A 172 -11.16 -7.01 -1.45
N ILE A 173 -9.84 -6.81 -1.59
CA ILE A 173 -9.28 -5.62 -2.25
C ILE A 173 -9.78 -5.54 -3.69
N GLY A 174 -9.71 -6.64 -4.46
CA GLY A 174 -10.23 -6.66 -5.83
C GLY A 174 -11.72 -6.37 -5.91
N ALA A 175 -12.54 -6.88 -4.96
CA ALA A 175 -13.98 -6.62 -4.92
C ALA A 175 -14.34 -5.18 -4.49
N GLY A 176 -13.45 -4.52 -3.73
CA GLY A 176 -13.65 -3.16 -3.22
C GLY A 176 -13.07 -2.06 -4.12
N MET A 177 -12.25 -2.41 -5.12
CA MET A 177 -11.59 -1.46 -6.01
C MET A 177 -12.53 -0.95 -7.10
N THR A 178 -12.37 0.31 -7.50
CA THR A 178 -13.05 0.97 -8.62
C THR A 178 -12.09 1.99 -9.25
N ASP A 179 -12.40 2.46 -10.46
CA ASP A 179 -11.57 3.44 -11.19
C ASP A 179 -11.42 4.79 -10.45
N GLU A 180 -12.33 5.10 -9.52
CA GLU A 180 -12.31 6.33 -8.74
C GLU A 180 -11.57 6.17 -7.40
N LYS A 181 -11.26 4.94 -6.99
CA LYS A 181 -10.58 4.66 -5.73
C LYS A 181 -9.07 4.55 -5.89
N MET A 182 -8.37 4.89 -4.84
CA MET A 182 -6.96 4.62 -4.65
C MET A 182 -6.79 3.85 -3.34
N ILE A 183 -6.13 2.70 -3.40
CA ILE A 183 -5.77 1.92 -2.21
C ILE A 183 -4.25 1.87 -2.13
N LEU A 184 -3.68 2.34 -1.02
CA LEU A 184 -2.26 2.22 -0.72
C LEU A 184 -2.06 1.18 0.39
N ILE A 185 -1.22 0.19 0.13
CA ILE A 185 -0.89 -0.85 1.08
C ILE A 185 0.61 -0.79 1.37
N SER A 186 0.99 -0.40 2.60
CA SER A 186 2.37 -0.56 3.03
C SER A 186 2.62 -2.00 3.46
N THR A 187 3.74 -2.56 3.09
CA THR A 187 4.18 -3.86 3.61
C THR A 187 5.67 -4.10 3.43
N HIS A 188 6.22 -4.94 4.30
CA HIS A 188 7.51 -5.60 4.11
C HIS A 188 7.34 -7.07 3.67
N GLN A 189 6.11 -7.61 3.68
CA GLN A 189 5.75 -8.97 3.24
C GLN A 189 5.18 -8.93 1.81
N VAL A 190 6.05 -8.70 0.86
CA VAL A 190 5.71 -8.40 -0.54
C VAL A 190 4.87 -9.50 -1.21
N ARG A 191 5.12 -10.78 -0.84
CA ARG A 191 4.40 -11.93 -1.40
C ARG A 191 2.91 -11.93 -1.10
N ASP A 192 2.49 -11.31 0.01
CA ASP A 192 1.09 -11.31 0.41
C ASP A 192 0.19 -10.50 -0.52
N ILE A 193 0.76 -9.48 -1.18
CA ILE A 193 0.01 -8.50 -1.98
C ILE A 193 0.40 -8.48 -3.46
N SER A 194 1.38 -9.27 -3.89
CA SER A 194 1.97 -9.22 -5.25
C SER A 194 0.94 -9.33 -6.38
N PHE A 195 -0.15 -10.07 -6.19
CA PHE A 195 -1.14 -10.33 -7.22
C PHE A 195 -2.28 -9.29 -7.30
N ILE A 196 -2.26 -8.27 -6.44
CA ILE A 196 -3.33 -7.25 -6.39
C ILE A 196 -2.81 -5.85 -6.66
N LEU A 197 -1.50 -5.69 -6.85
CA LEU A 197 -0.90 -4.38 -7.12
C LEU A 197 -0.97 -4.02 -8.59
N ASP A 198 -1.39 -2.80 -8.86
CA ASP A 198 -1.28 -2.15 -10.16
C ASP A 198 -0.01 -1.31 -10.25
N HIS A 199 0.49 -0.83 -9.10
CA HIS A 199 1.60 0.09 -9.00
C HIS A 199 2.48 -0.21 -7.79
N VAL A 200 3.78 0.00 -7.91
CA VAL A 200 4.75 -0.19 -6.82
C VAL A 200 5.56 1.08 -6.60
N VAL A 201 5.65 1.47 -5.33
CA VAL A 201 6.52 2.54 -4.84
C VAL A 201 7.51 1.93 -3.86
N ILE A 202 8.80 2.04 -4.15
CA ILE A 202 9.87 1.55 -3.26
C ILE A 202 10.58 2.75 -2.68
N ILE A 203 10.61 2.83 -1.35
CA ILE A 203 11.28 3.91 -0.62
C ILE A 203 12.42 3.35 0.25
N ASP A 204 13.52 4.05 0.29
CA ASP A 204 14.62 3.81 1.24
C ASP A 204 15.37 5.12 1.49
N GLN A 205 15.87 5.31 2.72
CA GLN A 205 16.71 6.46 3.11
C GLN A 205 16.22 7.81 2.56
N ASN A 206 14.96 8.14 2.81
CA ASN A 206 14.36 9.41 2.38
C ASN A 206 14.14 9.58 0.87
N GLN A 207 14.29 8.56 0.06
CA GLN A 207 14.16 8.65 -1.39
C GLN A 207 13.12 7.66 -1.93
N VAL A 208 12.44 8.08 -2.99
CA VAL A 208 11.72 7.17 -3.87
C VAL A 208 12.74 6.55 -4.81
N LEU A 209 13.00 5.25 -4.63
CA LEU A 209 13.95 4.50 -5.47
C LEU A 209 13.28 3.97 -6.74
N LEU A 210 12.00 3.65 -6.65
CA LEU A 210 11.17 3.21 -7.78
C LEU A 210 9.73 3.68 -7.56
N ASP A 211 9.13 4.23 -8.61
CA ASP A 211 7.71 4.57 -8.70
C ASP A 211 7.25 4.18 -10.12
N SER A 212 6.53 3.06 -10.22
CA SER A 212 6.14 2.52 -11.53
C SER A 212 4.91 1.61 -11.44
N SER A 213 4.10 1.60 -12.50
CA SER A 213 3.10 0.56 -12.67
C SER A 213 3.75 -0.81 -12.86
N ILE A 214 3.04 -1.87 -12.48
CA ILE A 214 3.51 -3.25 -12.72
C ILE A 214 3.75 -3.51 -14.21
N ALA A 215 2.89 -2.98 -15.09
CA ALA A 215 3.10 -3.02 -16.54
C ALA A 215 4.38 -2.28 -16.96
N GLY A 216 4.68 -1.13 -16.32
CA GLY A 216 5.92 -0.39 -16.53
C GLY A 216 7.16 -1.17 -16.09
N VAL A 217 7.05 -1.95 -15.01
CA VAL A 217 8.13 -2.85 -14.56
C VAL A 217 8.32 -3.97 -15.57
N MET A 218 7.26 -4.66 -16.00
CA MET A 218 7.32 -5.76 -16.98
C MET A 218 7.91 -5.33 -18.32
N SER A 219 7.68 -4.09 -18.74
CA SER A 219 8.23 -3.57 -20.00
C SER A 219 9.73 -3.27 -19.96
N ARG A 220 10.34 -3.20 -18.78
CA ARG A 220 11.75 -2.80 -18.60
C ARG A 220 12.63 -3.87 -17.97
N LEU A 221 12.03 -4.76 -17.18
CA LEU A 221 12.74 -5.79 -16.43
C LEU A 221 12.14 -7.16 -16.71
N ALA A 222 13.02 -8.16 -16.85
CA ALA A 222 12.65 -9.57 -16.91
C ALA A 222 13.13 -10.32 -15.66
N PHE A 223 12.26 -11.20 -15.15
CA PHE A 223 12.47 -12.02 -13.96
C PHE A 223 12.46 -13.50 -14.40
N ARG A 224 13.62 -14.14 -14.46
CA ARG A 224 13.73 -15.47 -15.03
C ARG A 224 14.96 -16.24 -14.56
N GLN A 225 15.09 -17.49 -14.97
CA GLN A 225 16.34 -18.23 -14.81
C GLN A 225 17.46 -17.58 -15.62
N GLN A 226 18.66 -17.60 -15.05
CA GLN A 226 19.88 -17.08 -15.68
C GLN A 226 20.19 -17.86 -16.97
N ARG A 227 20.53 -17.14 -18.03
CA ARG A 227 21.00 -17.66 -19.31
C ARG A 227 22.47 -17.30 -19.51
N ASP A 228 23.16 -18.04 -20.39
CA ASP A 228 24.53 -17.70 -20.77
C ASP A 228 24.60 -16.31 -21.39
N GLY A 229 25.55 -15.49 -20.93
CA GLY A 229 25.72 -14.12 -21.40
C GLY A 229 24.90 -13.06 -20.68
N ASP A 230 24.01 -13.43 -19.75
CA ASP A 230 23.27 -12.44 -18.95
C ASP A 230 24.20 -11.56 -18.10
N GLN A 231 23.84 -10.27 -18.01
CA GLN A 231 24.39 -9.31 -17.08
C GLN A 231 23.33 -8.92 -16.05
N PRO A 232 23.17 -9.71 -14.97
CA PRO A 232 22.07 -9.49 -14.04
C PRO A 232 22.28 -8.24 -13.19
N ILE A 233 21.19 -7.48 -13.00
CA ILE A 233 21.10 -6.40 -12.01
C ILE A 233 21.05 -7.02 -10.60
N PHE A 234 20.36 -8.15 -10.48
CA PHE A 234 20.24 -8.90 -9.24
C PHE A 234 20.20 -10.40 -9.53
N THR A 235 20.78 -11.20 -8.63
CA THR A 235 20.78 -12.66 -8.71
C THR A 235 20.38 -13.27 -7.37
N GLN A 236 19.44 -14.19 -7.42
CA GLN A 236 18.98 -14.98 -6.28
C GLN A 236 19.26 -16.47 -6.55
N GLN A 237 19.96 -17.12 -5.65
CA GLN A 237 20.17 -18.58 -5.74
C GLN A 237 18.87 -19.32 -5.41
N SER A 238 18.53 -20.33 -6.21
CA SER A 238 17.42 -21.24 -5.96
C SER A 238 17.86 -22.69 -6.16
N ALA A 239 17.02 -23.62 -5.69
CA ALA A 239 17.28 -25.06 -5.87
C ALA A 239 17.34 -25.50 -7.35
N MET A 240 16.76 -24.71 -8.27
CA MET A 240 16.70 -24.98 -9.70
C MET A 240 17.69 -24.13 -10.52
N GLY A 241 18.67 -23.50 -9.88
CA GLY A 241 19.62 -22.59 -10.52
C GLY A 241 19.39 -21.13 -10.11
N ASN A 242 20.14 -20.21 -10.71
CA ASN A 242 20.03 -18.80 -10.40
C ASN A 242 18.81 -18.16 -11.07
N LEU A 243 18.02 -17.45 -10.27
CA LEU A 243 17.00 -16.51 -10.76
C LEU A 243 17.63 -15.12 -10.86
N VAL A 244 17.34 -14.39 -11.92
CA VAL A 244 17.93 -13.09 -12.19
C VAL A 244 16.90 -12.03 -12.52
N VAL A 245 17.24 -10.78 -12.18
CA VAL A 245 16.60 -9.57 -12.71
C VAL A 245 17.55 -8.98 -13.76
N VAL A 246 17.07 -8.88 -14.96
CA VAL A 246 17.83 -8.33 -16.11
C VAL A 246 16.97 -7.27 -16.83
N PRO A 247 17.56 -6.34 -17.61
CA PRO A 247 16.78 -5.53 -18.53
C PRO A 247 15.99 -6.42 -19.50
N ALA A 248 14.70 -6.11 -19.68
CA ALA A 248 13.84 -6.85 -20.60
C ALA A 248 14.32 -6.67 -22.05
N GLN A 249 14.28 -7.76 -22.83
CA GLN A 249 14.50 -7.71 -24.27
C GLN A 249 13.15 -7.52 -24.99
N ASP A 250 13.20 -7.05 -26.25
CA ASP A 250 11.99 -6.87 -27.04
C ASP A 250 11.18 -8.16 -27.14
N GLY A 251 9.90 -8.08 -26.73
CA GLY A 251 8.99 -9.22 -26.73
C GLY A 251 9.18 -10.21 -25.58
N GLU A 252 10.06 -9.92 -24.60
CA GLU A 252 10.23 -10.77 -23.41
C GLU A 252 9.22 -10.34 -22.33
N GLU A 253 8.19 -11.15 -22.13
CA GLU A 253 7.20 -10.97 -21.06
C GLU A 253 7.47 -11.97 -19.93
N THR A 254 7.68 -11.43 -18.72
CA THR A 254 7.84 -12.22 -17.50
C THR A 254 6.93 -11.68 -16.41
N THR A 255 6.48 -12.55 -15.52
CA THR A 255 5.74 -12.12 -14.33
C THR A 255 6.70 -11.41 -13.37
N VAL A 256 6.28 -10.27 -12.82
CA VAL A 256 7.08 -9.54 -11.84
C VAL A 256 7.19 -10.34 -10.55
N ASP A 257 8.41 -10.65 -10.13
CA ASP A 257 8.71 -11.07 -8.77
C ASP A 257 9.05 -9.83 -7.94
N LEU A 258 8.08 -9.39 -7.13
CA LEU A 258 8.23 -8.17 -6.33
C LEU A 258 9.33 -8.27 -5.26
N GLU A 259 9.64 -9.47 -4.76
CA GLU A 259 10.73 -9.65 -3.81
C GLU A 259 12.08 -9.47 -4.51
N MET A 260 12.23 -10.04 -5.70
CA MET A 260 13.42 -9.81 -6.53
C MET A 260 13.53 -8.36 -6.99
N LEU A 261 12.41 -7.74 -7.38
CA LEU A 261 12.36 -6.31 -7.75
C LEU A 261 12.83 -5.42 -6.57
N PHE A 262 12.29 -5.67 -5.38
CA PHE A 262 12.66 -4.94 -4.17
C PHE A 262 14.16 -5.06 -3.87
N ASN A 263 14.69 -6.29 -3.89
CA ASN A 263 16.11 -6.54 -3.64
C ASN A 263 17.00 -5.93 -4.73
N ALA A 264 16.62 -6.04 -6.01
CA ALA A 264 17.34 -5.42 -7.13
C ALA A 264 17.40 -3.90 -6.99
N THR A 265 16.26 -3.28 -6.63
CA THR A 265 16.16 -1.83 -6.44
C THR A 265 17.05 -1.35 -5.30
N LEU A 266 17.12 -2.10 -4.19
CA LEU A 266 17.99 -1.75 -3.06
C LEU A 266 19.48 -1.96 -3.34
N GLN A 267 19.82 -2.99 -4.14
CA GLN A 267 21.20 -3.31 -4.45
C GLN A 267 21.79 -2.41 -5.53
N ALA A 268 20.98 -2.02 -6.52
CA ALA A 268 21.44 -1.25 -7.68
C ALA A 268 20.47 -0.08 -8.02
N PRO A 269 20.26 0.86 -7.06
CA PRO A 269 19.26 1.92 -7.21
C PRO A 269 19.50 2.80 -8.43
N GLU A 270 20.78 3.11 -8.74
CA GLU A 270 21.12 3.97 -9.89
C GLU A 270 20.80 3.30 -11.24
N ILE A 271 21.02 1.99 -11.36
CA ILE A 271 20.69 1.23 -12.57
C ILE A 271 19.16 1.21 -12.75
N ILE A 272 18.42 0.90 -11.69
CA ILE A 272 16.94 0.90 -11.71
C ILE A 272 16.45 2.30 -12.07
N LYS A 273 16.94 3.35 -11.42
CA LYS A 273 16.55 4.72 -11.70
C LYS A 273 16.78 5.10 -13.16
N GLN A 274 17.93 4.77 -13.74
CA GLN A 274 18.22 5.01 -15.15
C GLN A 274 17.21 4.32 -16.08
N LEU A 275 16.90 3.04 -15.83
CA LEU A 275 15.93 2.28 -16.63
C LEU A 275 14.52 2.88 -16.59
N PHE A 276 14.14 3.50 -15.48
CA PHE A 276 12.79 4.05 -15.30
C PHE A 276 12.69 5.56 -15.62
N THR A 277 13.81 6.29 -15.62
CA THR A 277 13.85 7.72 -16.00
C THR A 277 13.98 7.90 -17.50
N THR A 278 14.60 6.95 -18.21
CA THR A 278 14.73 7.02 -19.68
C THR A 278 13.37 6.73 -20.30
N THR A 279 12.68 7.78 -20.74
CA THR A 279 11.48 7.66 -21.55
C THR A 279 11.85 6.87 -22.80
N LEU A 280 11.19 5.74 -23.05
CA LEU A 280 11.30 5.02 -24.32
C LEU A 280 10.92 6.01 -25.42
N GLN A 281 11.90 6.58 -26.11
CA GLN A 281 11.66 7.27 -27.37
C GLN A 281 11.12 6.23 -28.35
N LYS A 282 9.81 6.31 -28.60
CA LYS A 282 9.15 5.65 -29.74
C LYS A 282 9.28 6.50 -30.98
#